data_6a2ec0477d2a94e0c1448e29625fbe9d
#
_entry.id   6a2ec0477d2a94e0c1448e29625fbe9d
#
_cell.length_a   1.000
_cell.length_b   1.000
_cell.length_c   1.000
_cell.angle_alpha   90.00
_cell.angle_beta   90.00
_cell.angle_gamma   90.00
#
_symmetry.space_group_name_H-M   'P 1'
#
loop_
_entity.id
_entity.type
_entity.pdbx_description
1 polymer ?
#
loop_
_entity_poly.entity_id
_entity_poly.type
_entity_poly.pdbx_seq_one_letter_code
_entity_poly.pdbx_strand_id
1 'polypeptide(L)'
;MNRGSFFSIEQLTASEIEAILDTAELFEQNPNRRLLEGKVVATLFFEPSTRTRLSFETAVNRLGGRVIGFSDAKNSSSVKGETLKDTIQMVSGYADLIVMRHNLEGAALYASEVSKRPIINAGDGANQHPSQTMLDLYSIRKTQGKLTDLKVTMVGDLKYGRTVHSLIEGLSHYRPSFAFVAPKQLELPREYVEYCEEHGIPAEYYHELTPEVIAESDIVYMTRLQRERFLDEEDYEAVKDTFVLDCALLQQAKPSMRILHPLPRVNEIAQEVDDTPYAYYFRQAVNGMFVREALICRALGIEVKD
;
A
#
# COMPACT_ATOMS: atom_id res chain seq x y z
N MET A 1 6.91 9.58 20.64
CA MET A 1 7.12 9.09 19.26
C MET A 1 8.53 9.38 18.79
N ASN A 2 9.18 8.41 18.16
CA ASN A 2 10.51 8.62 17.59
C ASN A 2 10.40 9.44 16.29
N ARG A 3 11.18 10.53 16.19
CA ARG A 3 11.24 11.36 14.96
C ARG A 3 11.71 10.48 13.81
N GLY A 4 10.97 10.46 12.70
CA GLY A 4 11.23 9.64 11.51
C GLY A 4 10.36 8.39 11.39
N SER A 5 9.57 8.00 12.41
CA SER A 5 8.63 6.89 12.29
C SER A 5 7.50 7.22 11.30
N PHE A 6 7.11 6.22 10.50
CA PHE A 6 6.04 6.32 9.51
C PHE A 6 5.06 5.16 9.69
N PHE A 7 3.91 5.42 10.30
CA PHE A 7 2.91 4.40 10.63
C PHE A 7 1.52 4.65 10.05
N SER A 8 1.21 5.87 9.58
CA SER A 8 -0.04 6.24 8.90
C SER A 8 0.24 7.21 7.76
N ILE A 9 -0.56 7.17 6.70
CA ILE A 9 -0.49 8.13 5.60
C ILE A 9 -0.89 9.54 6.06
N GLU A 10 -1.78 9.65 7.03
CA GLU A 10 -2.25 10.92 7.61
C GLU A 10 -1.15 11.74 8.28
N GLN A 11 0.00 11.13 8.59
CA GLN A 11 1.16 11.85 9.12
C GLN A 11 1.79 12.80 8.09
N LEU A 12 1.48 12.64 6.81
CA LEU A 12 2.13 13.34 5.71
C LEU A 12 1.24 14.45 5.16
N THR A 13 1.82 15.60 4.98
CA THR A 13 1.26 16.67 4.14
C THR A 13 1.46 16.33 2.65
N ALA A 14 0.70 16.98 1.76
CA ALA A 14 0.88 16.85 0.32
C ALA A 14 2.34 17.11 -0.10
N SER A 15 2.99 18.13 0.45
CA SER A 15 4.39 18.45 0.14
C SER A 15 5.38 17.37 0.59
N GLU A 16 5.13 16.70 1.71
CA GLU A 16 5.95 15.59 2.16
C GLU A 16 5.74 14.34 1.30
N ILE A 17 4.49 14.09 0.85
CA ILE A 17 4.19 13.03 -0.12
C ILE A 17 4.99 13.29 -1.40
N GLU A 18 4.87 14.46 -2.01
CA GLU A 18 5.61 14.81 -3.24
C GLU A 18 7.12 14.65 -3.05
N ALA A 19 7.70 15.13 -1.96
CA ALA A 19 9.13 14.99 -1.68
C ALA A 19 9.58 13.52 -1.62
N ILE A 20 8.75 12.63 -1.05
CA ILE A 20 9.03 11.18 -1.02
C ILE A 20 8.95 10.60 -2.44
N LEU A 21 7.94 11.01 -3.23
CA LEU A 21 7.77 10.54 -4.59
C LEU A 21 8.91 11.02 -5.51
N ASP A 22 9.37 12.26 -5.34
CA ASP A 22 10.54 12.80 -6.07
C ASP A 22 11.81 12.02 -5.71
N THR A 23 12.00 11.74 -4.43
CA THR A 23 13.12 10.92 -3.96
C THR A 23 13.07 9.50 -4.54
N ALA A 24 11.87 8.91 -4.64
CA ALA A 24 11.69 7.58 -5.26
C ALA A 24 12.06 7.60 -6.76
N GLU A 25 11.74 8.69 -7.46
CA GLU A 25 12.11 8.88 -8.85
C GLU A 25 13.64 8.98 -9.04
N LEU A 26 14.34 9.66 -8.13
CA LEU A 26 15.80 9.68 -8.13
C LEU A 26 16.41 8.28 -7.96
N PHE A 27 15.82 7.44 -7.11
CA PHE A 27 16.27 6.05 -6.95
C PHE A 27 15.97 5.18 -8.17
N GLU A 28 14.87 5.42 -8.86
CA GLU A 28 14.61 4.72 -10.13
C GLU A 28 15.62 5.09 -11.22
N GLN A 29 15.95 6.38 -11.33
CA GLN A 29 16.91 6.89 -12.33
C GLN A 29 18.35 6.51 -12.00
N ASN A 30 18.71 6.52 -10.71
CA ASN A 30 20.07 6.27 -10.22
C ASN A 30 20.08 5.17 -9.15
N PRO A 31 19.97 3.89 -9.53
CA PRO A 31 19.93 2.77 -8.60
C PRO A 31 21.31 2.52 -7.94
N ASN A 32 21.28 1.77 -6.83
CA ASN A 32 22.47 1.30 -6.11
C ASN A 32 23.31 2.38 -5.43
N ARG A 33 22.69 3.40 -4.87
CA ARG A 33 23.35 4.40 -4.02
C ARG A 33 23.67 3.79 -2.65
N ARG A 34 24.93 3.85 -2.20
CA ARG A 34 25.39 3.27 -0.93
C ARG A 34 25.08 4.16 0.28
N LEU A 35 23.85 4.60 0.45
CA LEU A 35 23.44 5.54 1.50
C LEU A 35 23.27 4.90 2.88
N LEU A 36 23.16 3.58 2.94
CA LEU A 36 23.01 2.81 4.18
C LEU A 36 24.28 2.03 4.58
N GLU A 37 25.44 2.43 4.10
CA GLU A 37 26.68 1.75 4.46
C GLU A 37 26.89 1.80 6.00
N GLY A 38 27.13 0.64 6.61
CA GLY A 38 27.27 0.50 8.06
C GLY A 38 25.94 0.45 8.83
N LYS A 39 24.80 0.66 8.19
CA LYS A 39 23.47 0.60 8.82
C LYS A 39 22.88 -0.79 8.80
N VAL A 40 22.10 -1.10 9.83
CA VAL A 40 21.32 -2.33 9.96
C VAL A 40 19.83 -1.98 10.02
N VAL A 41 19.02 -2.60 9.18
CA VAL A 41 17.57 -2.48 9.20
C VAL A 41 16.95 -3.80 9.61
N ALA A 42 16.08 -3.76 10.61
CA ALA A 42 15.32 -4.95 11.02
C ALA A 42 14.00 -5.03 10.27
N THR A 43 13.68 -6.22 9.71
CA THR A 43 12.39 -6.53 9.08
C THR A 43 11.65 -7.55 9.93
N LEU A 44 10.66 -7.08 10.70
CA LEU A 44 9.89 -7.88 11.66
C LEU A 44 8.49 -8.18 11.10
N PHE A 45 8.31 -9.32 10.48
CA PHE A 45 7.04 -9.71 9.89
C PHE A 45 6.32 -10.71 10.78
N PHE A 46 5.46 -10.20 11.68
CA PHE A 46 4.58 -11.03 12.54
C PHE A 46 3.42 -11.63 11.74
N GLU A 47 3.05 -11.02 10.62
CA GLU A 47 2.12 -11.52 9.64
C GLU A 47 2.86 -11.78 8.32
N PRO A 48 2.72 -12.96 7.67
CA PRO A 48 3.43 -13.28 6.43
C PRO A 48 3.15 -12.28 5.30
N SER A 49 4.18 -11.84 4.61
CA SER A 49 4.07 -11.02 3.40
C SER A 49 5.32 -11.15 2.54
N THR A 50 5.22 -11.91 1.45
CA THR A 50 6.35 -12.15 0.56
C THR A 50 6.82 -10.89 -0.14
N ARG A 51 5.92 -10.19 -0.85
CA ARG A 51 6.28 -9.02 -1.67
C ARG A 51 6.76 -7.85 -0.85
N THR A 52 6.03 -7.48 0.19
CA THR A 52 6.40 -6.33 1.04
C THR A 52 7.75 -6.55 1.70
N ARG A 53 7.98 -7.75 2.26
CA ARG A 53 9.25 -8.11 2.89
C ARG A 53 10.41 -8.07 1.89
N LEU A 54 10.32 -8.83 0.80
CA LEU A 54 11.39 -8.88 -0.20
C LEU A 54 11.70 -7.52 -0.80
N SER A 55 10.67 -6.67 -0.99
CA SER A 55 10.86 -5.34 -1.54
C SER A 55 11.60 -4.41 -0.54
N PHE A 56 11.27 -4.44 0.77
CA PHE A 56 12.03 -3.70 1.78
C PHE A 56 13.46 -4.22 1.90
N GLU A 57 13.64 -5.54 1.95
CA GLU A 57 14.98 -6.15 2.04
C GLU A 57 15.82 -5.82 0.81
N THR A 58 15.22 -5.84 -0.38
CA THR A 58 15.89 -5.41 -1.62
C THR A 58 16.27 -3.93 -1.57
N ALA A 59 15.38 -3.06 -1.12
CA ALA A 59 15.65 -1.63 -0.97
C ALA A 59 16.85 -1.38 -0.03
N VAL A 60 16.89 -2.04 1.13
CA VAL A 60 18.02 -1.94 2.07
C VAL A 60 19.33 -2.41 1.42
N ASN A 61 19.30 -3.58 0.75
CA ASN A 61 20.49 -4.13 0.11
C ASN A 61 21.01 -3.24 -1.04
N ARG A 62 20.12 -2.66 -1.84
CA ARG A 62 20.50 -1.72 -2.91
C ARG A 62 21.13 -0.44 -2.37
N LEU A 63 20.66 0.02 -1.21
CA LEU A 63 21.24 1.15 -0.51
C LEU A 63 22.55 0.81 0.25
N GLY A 64 23.03 -0.44 0.18
CA GLY A 64 24.28 -0.89 0.82
C GLY A 64 24.14 -1.16 2.32
N GLY A 65 22.92 -1.27 2.84
CA GLY A 65 22.65 -1.63 4.22
C GLY A 65 22.67 -3.15 4.46
N ARG A 66 22.43 -3.54 5.69
CA ARG A 66 22.29 -4.95 6.11
C ARG A 66 20.92 -5.20 6.68
N VAL A 67 20.38 -6.40 6.46
CA VAL A 67 19.07 -6.81 6.95
C VAL A 67 19.20 -7.86 8.02
N ILE A 68 18.42 -7.72 9.08
CA ILE A 68 18.15 -8.77 10.10
C ILE A 68 16.63 -8.88 10.26
N GLY A 69 16.12 -9.97 10.79
CA GLY A 69 14.69 -10.07 11.09
C GLY A 69 14.13 -11.48 10.93
N PHE A 70 12.79 -11.54 10.90
CA PHE A 70 12.04 -12.78 10.72
C PHE A 70 10.82 -12.56 9.81
N SER A 71 10.31 -13.65 9.23
CA SER A 71 9.21 -13.64 8.23
C SER A 71 7.87 -14.14 8.77
N ASP A 72 7.85 -14.69 9.97
CA ASP A 72 6.68 -15.26 10.64
C ASP A 72 6.90 -15.18 12.15
N ALA A 73 5.86 -14.78 12.91
CA ALA A 73 5.88 -14.78 14.37
C ALA A 73 6.20 -16.14 14.98
N LYS A 74 5.82 -17.24 14.29
CA LYS A 74 6.12 -18.62 14.71
C LYS A 74 7.63 -18.90 14.82
N ASN A 75 8.46 -18.13 14.15
CA ASN A 75 9.92 -18.24 14.16
C ASN A 75 10.59 -17.23 15.10
N SER A 76 9.82 -16.59 15.99
CA SER A 76 10.29 -15.57 16.92
C SER A 76 10.02 -15.97 18.37
N SER A 77 10.56 -15.19 19.32
CA SER A 77 10.31 -15.38 20.75
C SER A 77 8.86 -15.12 21.17
N SER A 78 8.03 -14.53 20.29
CA SER A 78 6.58 -14.35 20.53
C SER A 78 5.86 -15.66 20.83
N VAL A 79 6.34 -16.78 20.26
CA VAL A 79 5.82 -18.13 20.56
C VAL A 79 6.02 -18.51 22.03
N LYS A 80 7.01 -17.92 22.70
CA LYS A 80 7.31 -18.15 24.12
C LYS A 80 6.61 -17.17 25.05
N GLY A 81 5.74 -16.27 24.49
CA GLY A 81 5.00 -15.25 25.23
C GLY A 81 5.74 -13.92 25.40
N GLU A 82 6.82 -13.67 24.63
CA GLU A 82 7.47 -12.37 24.60
C GLU A 82 6.50 -11.28 24.10
N THR A 83 6.45 -10.16 24.82
CA THR A 83 5.57 -9.05 24.43
C THR A 83 6.12 -8.28 23.23
N LEU A 84 5.24 -7.63 22.45
CA LEU A 84 5.68 -6.74 21.38
C LEU A 84 6.64 -5.65 21.88
N LYS A 85 6.39 -5.11 23.08
CA LYS A 85 7.26 -4.12 23.72
C LYS A 85 8.68 -4.64 23.90
N ASP A 86 8.83 -5.84 24.46
CA ASP A 86 10.14 -6.42 24.74
C ASP A 86 10.89 -6.71 23.44
N THR A 87 10.21 -7.31 22.45
CA THR A 87 10.77 -7.53 21.12
C THR A 87 11.28 -6.21 20.50
N ILE A 88 10.46 -5.15 20.51
CA ILE A 88 10.85 -3.85 19.93
C ILE A 88 12.01 -3.21 20.68
N GLN A 89 12.02 -3.27 22.01
CA GLN A 89 13.12 -2.72 22.82
C GLN A 89 14.43 -3.45 22.54
N MET A 90 14.41 -4.78 22.45
CA MET A 90 15.59 -5.58 22.14
C MET A 90 16.11 -5.30 20.74
N VAL A 91 15.24 -5.33 19.73
CA VAL A 91 15.63 -5.09 18.33
C VAL A 91 16.12 -3.66 18.11
N SER A 92 15.58 -2.68 18.86
CA SER A 92 16.09 -1.30 18.84
C SER A 92 17.56 -1.17 19.26
N GLY A 93 18.10 -2.16 19.98
CA GLY A 93 19.53 -2.26 20.31
C GLY A 93 20.40 -2.82 19.20
N TYR A 94 19.79 -3.51 18.20
CA TYR A 94 20.51 -4.21 17.14
C TYR A 94 20.40 -3.50 15.78
N ALA A 95 19.37 -2.68 15.58
CA ALA A 95 19.10 -2.05 14.31
C ALA A 95 19.04 -0.52 14.41
N ASP A 96 19.26 0.16 13.28
CA ASP A 96 19.10 1.61 13.13
C ASP A 96 17.67 2.00 12.77
N LEU A 97 16.93 1.09 12.12
CA LEU A 97 15.56 1.25 11.67
C LEU A 97 14.83 -0.09 11.80
N ILE A 98 13.54 -0.06 12.12
CA ILE A 98 12.68 -1.24 12.17
C ILE A 98 11.54 -1.08 11.17
N VAL A 99 11.43 -1.99 10.23
CA VAL A 99 10.27 -2.18 9.37
C VAL A 99 9.44 -3.30 9.96
N MET A 100 8.17 -3.05 10.28
CA MET A 100 7.34 -4.08 10.90
C MET A 100 6.00 -4.25 10.19
N ARG A 101 5.54 -5.50 10.16
CA ARG A 101 4.19 -5.88 9.77
C ARG A 101 3.56 -6.72 10.87
N HIS A 102 2.33 -6.37 11.26
CA HIS A 102 1.66 -7.02 12.39
C HIS A 102 0.19 -7.29 12.06
N ASN A 103 -0.40 -8.32 12.69
CA ASN A 103 -1.81 -8.66 12.51
C ASN A 103 -2.75 -7.81 13.39
N LEU A 104 -2.24 -7.10 14.39
CA LEU A 104 -3.03 -6.22 15.26
C LEU A 104 -2.95 -4.79 14.76
N GLU A 105 -4.10 -4.12 14.73
CA GLU A 105 -4.24 -2.70 14.44
C GLU A 105 -3.56 -1.84 15.50
N GLY A 106 -2.93 -0.74 15.08
CA GLY A 106 -2.19 0.15 15.98
C GLY A 106 -0.84 -0.39 16.47
N ALA A 107 -0.46 -1.63 16.11
CA ALA A 107 0.80 -2.22 16.57
C ALA A 107 2.02 -1.42 16.13
N ALA A 108 2.01 -0.83 14.93
CA ALA A 108 3.11 0.00 14.44
C ALA A 108 3.20 1.34 15.19
N LEU A 109 2.08 1.96 15.51
CA LEU A 109 2.01 3.16 16.34
C LEU A 109 2.58 2.85 17.73
N TYR A 110 2.09 1.81 18.41
CA TYR A 110 2.60 1.39 19.71
C TYR A 110 4.10 1.09 19.66
N ALA A 111 4.56 0.38 18.64
CA ALA A 111 5.98 0.12 18.45
C ALA A 111 6.80 1.43 18.35
N SER A 112 6.27 2.46 17.67
CA SER A 112 6.94 3.76 17.54
C SER A 112 7.07 4.52 18.88
N GLU A 113 6.17 4.26 19.82
CA GLU A 113 6.20 4.86 21.15
C GLU A 113 7.26 4.22 22.07
N VAL A 114 7.42 2.89 21.95
CA VAL A 114 8.34 2.13 22.81
C VAL A 114 9.73 1.94 22.21
N SER A 115 9.89 2.18 20.92
CA SER A 115 11.14 2.04 20.18
C SER A 115 12.11 3.21 20.43
N LYS A 116 13.39 2.91 20.49
CA LYS A 116 14.47 3.92 20.42
C LYS A 116 14.87 4.25 18.97
N ARG A 117 14.36 3.52 18.00
CA ARG A 117 14.67 3.65 16.58
C ARG A 117 13.40 3.97 15.79
N PRO A 118 13.50 4.62 14.63
CA PRO A 118 12.33 4.83 13.77
C PRO A 118 11.65 3.51 13.41
N ILE A 119 10.31 3.57 13.25
CA ILE A 119 9.48 2.45 12.81
C ILE A 119 8.86 2.80 11.46
N ILE A 120 8.88 1.86 10.51
CA ILE A 120 8.08 1.93 9.28
C ILE A 120 7.02 0.83 9.34
N ASN A 121 5.75 1.24 9.20
CA ASN A 121 4.61 0.34 9.11
C ASN A 121 4.53 -0.31 7.72
N ALA A 122 4.72 -1.62 7.67
CA ALA A 122 4.57 -2.45 6.46
C ALA A 122 3.20 -3.17 6.41
N GLY A 123 2.22 -2.67 7.17
CA GLY A 123 0.83 -3.13 7.30
C GLY A 123 0.51 -3.61 8.71
N ASP A 124 -0.57 -3.11 9.31
CA ASP A 124 -1.05 -3.49 10.63
C ASP A 124 -2.56 -3.81 10.63
N GLY A 125 -2.89 -5.08 10.75
CA GLY A 125 -4.27 -5.57 10.78
C GLY A 125 -5.10 -5.16 9.56
N ALA A 126 -6.31 -4.67 9.77
CA ALA A 126 -7.17 -4.06 8.76
C ALA A 126 -7.01 -2.52 8.69
N ASN A 127 -6.17 -1.92 9.54
CA ASN A 127 -6.02 -0.49 9.71
C ASN A 127 -5.27 0.17 8.53
N GLN A 128 -3.93 0.17 8.53
CA GLN A 128 -3.13 0.97 7.61
C GLN A 128 -2.10 0.14 6.83
N HIS A 129 -1.83 0.55 5.58
CA HIS A 129 -0.66 0.07 4.83
C HIS A 129 0.04 1.26 4.12
N PRO A 130 0.62 2.21 4.88
CA PRO A 130 1.06 3.49 4.33
C PRO A 130 2.15 3.35 3.26
N SER A 131 3.02 2.34 3.37
CA SER A 131 4.01 2.08 2.32
C SER A 131 3.41 1.51 1.02
N GLN A 132 2.22 0.92 1.06
CA GLN A 132 1.45 0.57 -0.14
C GLN A 132 0.84 1.82 -0.75
N THR A 133 0.19 2.65 0.05
CA THR A 133 -0.37 3.92 -0.43
C THR A 133 0.69 4.76 -1.15
N MET A 134 1.88 4.89 -0.57
CA MET A 134 2.95 5.66 -1.20
C MET A 134 3.40 5.10 -2.55
N LEU A 135 3.49 3.77 -2.71
CA LEU A 135 3.83 3.18 -4.00
C LEU A 135 2.67 3.26 -5.02
N ASP A 136 1.42 3.27 -4.54
CA ASP A 136 0.25 3.48 -5.37
C ASP A 136 0.24 4.92 -5.90
N LEU A 137 0.44 5.92 -5.04
CA LEU A 137 0.58 7.32 -5.42
C LEU A 137 1.74 7.54 -6.41
N TYR A 138 2.89 6.90 -6.19
CA TYR A 138 4.01 6.95 -7.13
C TYR A 138 3.63 6.37 -8.49
N SER A 139 2.94 5.23 -8.51
CA SER A 139 2.49 4.58 -9.73
C SER A 139 1.43 5.39 -10.48
N ILE A 140 0.51 6.03 -9.76
CA ILE A 140 -0.48 6.94 -10.31
C ILE A 140 0.22 8.16 -10.93
N ARG A 141 1.09 8.85 -10.17
CA ARG A 141 1.84 10.02 -10.67
C ARG A 141 2.65 9.67 -11.92
N LYS A 142 3.32 8.52 -11.91
CA LYS A 142 4.15 8.06 -13.03
C LYS A 142 3.35 7.77 -14.30
N THR A 143 2.13 7.26 -14.16
CA THR A 143 1.29 6.88 -15.31
C THR A 143 0.40 8.00 -15.82
N GLN A 144 -0.02 8.90 -14.92
CA GLN A 144 -0.93 10.02 -15.26
C GLN A 144 -0.19 11.36 -15.42
N GLY A 145 1.09 11.43 -15.03
CA GLY A 145 1.87 12.67 -14.99
C GLY A 145 1.49 13.64 -13.88
N LYS A 146 0.47 13.31 -13.08
CA LYS A 146 -0.08 14.12 -11.98
C LYS A 146 -0.80 13.25 -10.98
N LEU A 147 -1.14 13.82 -9.81
CA LEU A 147 -2.05 13.21 -8.82
C LEU A 147 -3.38 13.96 -8.74
N THR A 148 -3.42 15.22 -9.17
CA THR A 148 -4.59 16.10 -9.03
C THR A 148 -5.67 15.82 -10.05
N ASP A 149 -6.94 16.00 -9.62
CA ASP A 149 -8.13 15.96 -10.48
C ASP A 149 -8.23 14.66 -11.31
N LEU A 150 -8.02 13.53 -10.66
CA LEU A 150 -8.15 12.20 -11.27
C LEU A 150 -9.44 11.52 -10.82
N LYS A 151 -10.09 10.79 -11.74
CA LYS A 151 -11.18 9.86 -11.40
C LYS A 151 -10.59 8.48 -11.13
N VAL A 152 -10.72 8.03 -9.89
CA VAL A 152 -10.19 6.74 -9.43
C VAL A 152 -11.34 5.81 -9.10
N THR A 153 -11.45 4.72 -9.85
CA THR A 153 -12.46 3.67 -9.62
C THR A 153 -11.85 2.58 -8.77
N MET A 154 -12.42 2.34 -7.59
CA MET A 154 -11.99 1.29 -6.66
C MET A 154 -12.99 0.14 -6.69
N VAL A 155 -12.51 -1.08 -6.94
CA VAL A 155 -13.35 -2.24 -7.25
C VAL A 155 -13.05 -3.41 -6.33
N GLY A 156 -14.08 -4.06 -5.80
CA GLY A 156 -13.99 -5.34 -5.09
C GLY A 156 -14.28 -5.23 -3.60
N ASP A 157 -13.35 -5.63 -2.73
CA ASP A 157 -13.52 -5.55 -1.27
C ASP A 157 -13.15 -4.16 -0.77
N LEU A 158 -14.15 -3.30 -0.64
CA LEU A 158 -13.97 -1.95 -0.13
C LEU A 158 -14.16 -1.89 1.40
N LYS A 159 -14.77 -2.93 2.00
CA LYS A 159 -15.07 -2.97 3.42
C LYS A 159 -13.85 -3.30 4.27
N TYR A 160 -13.06 -4.28 3.88
CA TYR A 160 -11.89 -4.75 4.62
C TYR A 160 -10.57 -4.39 3.93
N GLY A 161 -10.67 -3.67 2.83
CA GLY A 161 -9.57 -3.28 1.97
C GLY A 161 -8.72 -2.14 2.54
N ARG A 162 -7.87 -2.38 3.56
CA ARG A 162 -6.99 -1.34 4.14
C ARG A 162 -6.20 -0.52 3.11
N THR A 163 -5.90 -1.11 1.95
CA THR A 163 -5.21 -0.39 0.87
C THR A 163 -6.10 0.62 0.18
N VAL A 164 -7.42 0.33 0.09
CA VAL A 164 -8.44 1.27 -0.39
C VAL A 164 -8.56 2.44 0.58
N HIS A 165 -8.73 2.15 1.86
CA HIS A 165 -8.89 3.15 2.92
C HIS A 165 -7.71 4.12 2.95
N SER A 166 -6.50 3.61 3.06
CA SER A 166 -5.29 4.44 3.05
C SER A 166 -5.09 5.19 1.73
N LEU A 167 -5.55 4.64 0.59
CA LEU A 167 -5.44 5.32 -0.71
C LEU A 167 -6.43 6.48 -0.84
N ILE A 168 -7.65 6.34 -0.28
CA ILE A 168 -8.62 7.44 -0.17
C ILE A 168 -7.99 8.62 0.58
N GLU A 169 -7.42 8.34 1.77
CA GLU A 169 -6.75 9.34 2.59
C GLU A 169 -5.56 9.99 1.86
N GLY A 170 -4.70 9.18 1.22
CA GLY A 170 -3.54 9.69 0.48
C GLY A 170 -3.90 10.54 -0.74
N LEU A 171 -4.97 10.20 -1.46
CA LEU A 171 -5.44 10.96 -2.61
C LEU A 171 -6.24 12.20 -2.22
N SER A 172 -6.82 12.27 -1.00
CA SER A 172 -7.64 13.41 -0.56
C SER A 172 -6.92 14.76 -0.69
N HIS A 173 -5.60 14.77 -0.60
CA HIS A 173 -4.77 15.96 -0.81
C HIS A 173 -4.81 16.51 -2.25
N TYR A 174 -5.33 15.74 -3.22
CA TYR A 174 -5.18 16.01 -4.65
C TYR A 174 -6.52 16.21 -5.39
N ARG A 175 -7.61 16.48 -4.67
CA ARG A 175 -8.95 16.70 -5.25
C ARG A 175 -9.38 15.57 -6.20
N PRO A 176 -9.37 14.31 -5.75
CA PRO A 176 -9.82 13.19 -6.57
C PRO A 176 -11.34 13.25 -6.76
N SER A 177 -11.84 12.44 -7.69
CA SER A 177 -13.22 11.93 -7.66
C SER A 177 -13.20 10.42 -7.63
N PHE A 178 -14.08 9.81 -6.84
CA PHE A 178 -14.11 8.37 -6.69
C PHE A 178 -15.35 7.73 -7.33
N ALA A 179 -15.15 6.53 -7.87
CA ALA A 179 -16.22 5.58 -8.15
C ALA A 179 -15.94 4.30 -7.34
N PHE A 180 -16.83 3.95 -6.44
CA PHE A 180 -16.75 2.78 -5.59
C PHE A 180 -17.64 1.67 -6.14
N VAL A 181 -17.05 0.54 -6.52
CA VAL A 181 -17.74 -0.59 -7.16
C VAL A 181 -17.57 -1.82 -6.28
N ALA A 182 -18.62 -2.22 -5.59
CA ALA A 182 -18.58 -3.33 -4.65
C ALA A 182 -19.93 -4.03 -4.50
N PRO A 183 -19.96 -5.34 -4.17
CA PRO A 183 -21.19 -5.98 -3.74
C PRO A 183 -21.65 -5.38 -2.40
N LYS A 184 -22.95 -5.43 -2.13
CA LYS A 184 -23.56 -4.83 -0.92
C LYS A 184 -22.87 -5.21 0.38
N GLN A 185 -22.40 -6.45 0.49
CA GLN A 185 -21.73 -6.98 1.67
C GLN A 185 -20.35 -6.37 1.91
N LEU A 186 -19.70 -5.83 0.85
CA LEU A 186 -18.33 -5.32 0.83
C LEU A 186 -18.26 -3.84 0.44
N GLU A 187 -19.35 -3.11 0.58
CA GLU A 187 -19.39 -1.65 0.38
C GLU A 187 -18.40 -0.93 1.30
N LEU A 188 -18.02 0.26 0.88
CA LEU A 188 -17.16 1.13 1.65
C LEU A 188 -17.78 1.43 3.03
N PRO A 189 -17.02 1.30 4.14
CA PRO A 189 -17.52 1.63 5.46
C PRO A 189 -17.97 3.09 5.56
N ARG A 190 -18.99 3.32 6.38
CA ARG A 190 -19.64 4.63 6.55
C ARG A 190 -18.63 5.72 6.94
N GLU A 191 -17.63 5.40 7.72
CA GLU A 191 -16.58 6.33 8.13
C GLU A 191 -15.81 6.94 6.94
N TYR A 192 -15.55 6.14 5.87
CA TYR A 192 -14.89 6.64 4.66
C TYR A 192 -15.86 7.37 3.71
N VAL A 193 -17.16 7.03 3.75
CA VAL A 193 -18.20 7.81 3.08
C VAL A 193 -18.27 9.20 3.69
N GLU A 194 -18.39 9.29 5.01
CA GLU A 194 -18.39 10.54 5.78
C GLU A 194 -17.08 11.32 5.56
N TYR A 195 -15.93 10.63 5.53
CA TYR A 195 -14.64 11.25 5.21
C TYR A 195 -14.64 11.94 3.84
N CYS A 196 -15.17 11.29 2.79
CA CYS A 196 -15.28 11.90 1.47
C CYS A 196 -16.21 13.12 1.49
N GLU A 197 -17.36 13.05 2.17
CA GLU A 197 -18.31 14.15 2.31
C GLU A 197 -17.68 15.36 3.03
N GLU A 198 -17.01 15.13 4.16
CA GLU A 198 -16.35 16.17 4.97
C GLU A 198 -15.22 16.89 4.20
N HIS A 199 -14.53 16.16 3.32
CA HIS A 199 -13.46 16.72 2.48
C HIS A 199 -13.95 17.24 1.12
N GLY A 200 -15.27 17.20 0.86
CA GLY A 200 -15.85 17.66 -0.40
C GLY A 200 -15.41 16.86 -1.61
N ILE A 201 -15.10 15.59 -1.45
CA ILE A 201 -14.64 14.69 -2.50
C ILE A 201 -15.84 14.06 -3.20
N PRO A 202 -16.05 14.28 -4.51
CA PRO A 202 -17.12 13.63 -5.26
C PRO A 202 -16.96 12.11 -5.23
N ALA A 203 -18.03 11.38 -4.90
CA ALA A 203 -18.05 9.94 -4.82
C ALA A 203 -19.33 9.36 -5.42
N GLU A 204 -19.18 8.36 -6.27
CA GLU A 204 -20.27 7.59 -6.87
C GLU A 204 -20.18 6.13 -6.41
N TYR A 205 -21.33 5.46 -6.28
CA TYR A 205 -21.40 4.10 -5.74
C TYR A 205 -22.13 3.18 -6.71
N TYR A 206 -21.50 2.04 -7.01
CA TYR A 206 -22.00 1.06 -7.99
C TYR A 206 -21.92 -0.35 -7.41
N HIS A 207 -22.86 -1.20 -7.84
CA HIS A 207 -22.87 -2.62 -7.49
C HIS A 207 -22.39 -3.53 -8.63
N GLU A 208 -22.12 -2.95 -9.79
CA GLU A 208 -21.65 -3.66 -10.99
C GLU A 208 -20.51 -2.89 -11.65
N LEU A 209 -19.52 -3.61 -12.13
CA LEU A 209 -18.44 -3.04 -12.92
C LEU A 209 -18.86 -3.05 -14.40
N THR A 210 -19.06 -1.87 -14.96
CA THR A 210 -19.52 -1.73 -16.35
C THR A 210 -18.53 -0.98 -17.23
N PRO A 211 -18.59 -1.14 -18.57
CA PRO A 211 -17.73 -0.38 -19.49
C PRO A 211 -17.84 1.14 -19.32
N GLU A 212 -19.02 1.65 -18.96
CA GLU A 212 -19.27 3.09 -18.76
C GLU A 212 -18.49 3.63 -17.56
N VAL A 213 -18.49 2.89 -16.44
CA VAL A 213 -17.71 3.26 -15.24
C VAL A 213 -16.21 3.26 -15.56
N ILE A 214 -15.74 2.29 -16.33
CA ILE A 214 -14.35 2.21 -16.76
C ILE A 214 -13.97 3.33 -17.73
N ALA A 215 -14.87 3.68 -18.66
CA ALA A 215 -14.64 4.72 -19.66
C ALA A 215 -14.35 6.10 -19.04
N GLU A 216 -14.88 6.39 -17.86
CA GLU A 216 -14.65 7.64 -17.15
C GLU A 216 -13.38 7.62 -16.30
N SER A 217 -12.84 6.44 -15.99
CA SER A 217 -11.75 6.26 -15.04
C SER A 217 -10.39 6.67 -15.62
N ASP A 218 -9.55 7.28 -14.79
CA ASP A 218 -8.13 7.47 -15.07
C ASP A 218 -7.32 6.33 -14.45
N ILE A 219 -7.78 5.84 -13.29
CA ILE A 219 -7.23 4.67 -12.59
C ILE A 219 -8.37 3.73 -12.22
N VAL A 220 -8.18 2.45 -12.49
CA VAL A 220 -9.01 1.36 -11.97
C VAL A 220 -8.16 0.59 -10.95
N TYR A 221 -8.51 0.70 -9.68
CA TYR A 221 -7.83 0.04 -8.57
C TYR A 221 -8.63 -1.20 -8.17
N MET A 222 -8.15 -2.36 -8.61
CA MET A 222 -8.79 -3.64 -8.33
C MET A 222 -8.32 -4.19 -6.98
N THR A 223 -9.22 -4.81 -6.24
CA THR A 223 -8.89 -5.52 -5.00
C THR A 223 -9.41 -6.93 -5.03
N ARG A 224 -8.72 -7.84 -4.36
CA ARG A 224 -9.14 -9.22 -4.20
C ARG A 224 -10.30 -9.31 -3.22
N LEU A 225 -11.33 -10.09 -3.55
CA LEU A 225 -12.32 -10.51 -2.58
C LEU A 225 -11.66 -11.49 -1.60
N GLN A 226 -11.61 -11.12 -0.32
CA GLN A 226 -10.91 -11.89 0.70
C GLN A 226 -11.85 -12.95 1.29
N ARG A 227 -11.81 -14.20 0.76
CA ARG A 227 -12.63 -15.32 1.24
C ARG A 227 -12.60 -15.48 2.77
N GLU A 228 -11.43 -15.28 3.35
CA GLU A 228 -11.17 -15.36 4.78
C GLU A 228 -11.92 -14.33 5.64
N ARG A 229 -12.58 -13.37 5.02
CA ARG A 229 -13.40 -12.32 5.68
C ARG A 229 -14.89 -12.59 5.63
N PHE A 230 -15.34 -13.53 4.82
CA PHE A 230 -16.74 -13.92 4.79
C PHE A 230 -17.05 -14.90 5.94
N LEU A 231 -18.17 -14.64 6.63
CA LEU A 231 -18.65 -15.53 7.71
C LEU A 231 -19.29 -16.79 7.14
N ASP A 232 -19.90 -16.68 5.96
CA ASP A 232 -20.54 -17.77 5.25
C ASP A 232 -19.89 -18.00 3.88
N GLU A 233 -19.62 -19.24 3.54
CA GLU A 233 -19.02 -19.62 2.25
C GLU A 233 -20.00 -19.38 1.10
N GLU A 234 -21.31 -19.49 1.33
CA GLU A 234 -22.33 -19.24 0.31
C GLU A 234 -22.34 -17.77 -0.12
N ASP A 235 -22.14 -16.84 0.80
CA ASP A 235 -22.03 -15.40 0.52
C ASP A 235 -20.80 -15.09 -0.35
N TYR A 236 -19.67 -15.75 -0.09
CA TYR A 236 -18.47 -15.59 -0.92
C TYR A 236 -18.67 -16.17 -2.32
N GLU A 237 -19.22 -17.39 -2.42
CA GLU A 237 -19.49 -18.06 -3.70
C GLU A 237 -20.45 -17.23 -4.57
N ALA A 238 -21.42 -16.54 -3.97
CA ALA A 238 -22.38 -15.69 -4.68
C ALA A 238 -21.73 -14.45 -5.34
N VAL A 239 -20.58 -13.98 -4.85
CA VAL A 239 -19.97 -12.73 -5.32
C VAL A 239 -18.56 -12.88 -5.91
N LYS A 240 -17.91 -14.03 -5.75
CA LYS A 240 -16.51 -14.24 -6.15
C LYS A 240 -16.19 -13.97 -7.62
N ASP A 241 -17.17 -14.19 -8.51
CA ASP A 241 -17.03 -14.02 -9.96
C ASP A 241 -17.74 -12.77 -10.48
N THR A 242 -18.31 -11.94 -9.61
CA THR A 242 -19.12 -10.76 -10.02
C THR A 242 -18.28 -9.59 -10.52
N PHE A 243 -17.02 -9.52 -10.12
CA PHE A 243 -16.13 -8.38 -10.40
C PHE A 243 -14.85 -8.82 -11.11
N VAL A 244 -15.00 -9.60 -12.16
CA VAL A 244 -13.84 -9.99 -12.99
C VAL A 244 -13.63 -8.94 -14.07
N LEU A 245 -12.49 -8.27 -14.04
CA LEU A 245 -12.07 -7.34 -15.06
C LEU A 245 -11.46 -8.10 -16.24
N ASP A 246 -12.10 -8.04 -17.40
CA ASP A 246 -11.68 -8.67 -18.65
C ASP A 246 -11.47 -7.65 -19.77
N CYS A 247 -11.05 -8.11 -20.95
CA CYS A 247 -10.83 -7.24 -22.11
C CYS A 247 -12.15 -6.67 -22.69
N ALA A 248 -13.30 -7.30 -22.47
CA ALA A 248 -14.57 -6.79 -22.94
C ALA A 248 -14.96 -5.50 -22.22
N LEU A 249 -14.71 -5.43 -20.92
CA LEU A 249 -14.93 -4.23 -20.11
C LEU A 249 -14.01 -3.06 -20.48
N LEU A 250 -12.84 -3.34 -21.08
CA LEU A 250 -11.85 -2.32 -21.42
C LEU A 250 -12.06 -1.63 -22.78
N GLN A 251 -13.07 -2.03 -23.55
CA GLN A 251 -13.28 -1.53 -24.93
C GLN A 251 -13.47 0.00 -25.01
N GLN A 252 -14.02 0.61 -23.98
CA GLN A 252 -14.27 2.05 -23.94
C GLN A 252 -13.29 2.80 -23.02
N ALA A 253 -12.28 2.10 -22.47
CA ALA A 253 -11.32 2.69 -21.57
C ALA A 253 -10.49 3.80 -22.23
N LYS A 254 -10.20 4.88 -21.51
CA LYS A 254 -9.29 5.93 -21.96
C LYS A 254 -7.91 5.34 -22.26
N PRO A 255 -7.20 5.73 -23.33
CA PRO A 255 -5.86 5.22 -23.62
C PRO A 255 -4.85 5.44 -22.49
N SER A 256 -5.06 6.49 -21.69
CA SER A 256 -4.22 6.82 -20.52
C SER A 256 -4.57 6.02 -19.29
N MET A 257 -5.76 5.40 -19.20
CA MET A 257 -6.21 4.66 -18.02
C MET A 257 -5.21 3.55 -17.66
N ARG A 258 -5.02 3.33 -16.36
CA ARG A 258 -4.19 2.20 -15.87
C ARG A 258 -4.93 1.42 -14.79
N ILE A 259 -4.69 0.11 -14.82
CA ILE A 259 -5.19 -0.85 -13.83
C ILE A 259 -4.10 -1.07 -12.79
N LEU A 260 -4.43 -0.82 -11.54
CA LEU A 260 -3.59 -1.06 -10.38
C LEU A 260 -4.21 -2.18 -9.53
N HIS A 261 -3.36 -2.87 -8.78
CA HIS A 261 -3.76 -3.94 -7.85
C HIS A 261 -2.67 -4.14 -6.78
N PRO A 262 -3.00 -4.18 -5.47
CA PRO A 262 -2.00 -4.36 -4.41
C PRO A 262 -1.39 -5.77 -4.38
N LEU A 263 -1.92 -6.71 -5.15
CA LEU A 263 -1.54 -8.12 -5.22
C LEU A 263 -1.58 -8.85 -3.83
N PRO A 264 -1.78 -10.18 -3.79
CA PRO A 264 -1.93 -11.08 -4.93
C PRO A 264 -3.31 -10.98 -5.58
N ARG A 265 -3.38 -11.13 -6.89
CA ARG A 265 -4.65 -11.38 -7.57
C ARG A 265 -4.94 -12.89 -7.60
N VAL A 266 -6.20 -13.25 -7.72
CA VAL A 266 -6.67 -14.61 -7.91
C VAL A 266 -7.44 -14.72 -9.23
N ASN A 267 -8.70 -14.29 -9.28
CA ASN A 267 -9.57 -14.34 -10.45
C ASN A 267 -10.18 -12.97 -10.83
N GLU A 268 -10.00 -11.95 -10.01
CA GLU A 268 -10.59 -10.61 -10.19
C GLU A 268 -10.05 -9.83 -11.39
N ILE A 269 -8.94 -10.27 -11.99
CA ILE A 269 -8.42 -9.76 -13.27
C ILE A 269 -8.12 -10.94 -14.16
N ALA A 270 -8.78 -11.03 -15.31
CA ALA A 270 -8.52 -12.05 -16.31
C ALA A 270 -7.08 -12.00 -16.84
N GLN A 271 -6.48 -13.16 -17.13
CA GLN A 271 -5.08 -13.22 -17.58
C GLN A 271 -4.83 -12.47 -18.89
N GLU A 272 -5.80 -12.43 -19.79
CA GLU A 272 -5.69 -11.70 -21.05
C GLU A 272 -5.46 -10.19 -20.89
N VAL A 273 -5.84 -9.62 -19.73
CA VAL A 273 -5.62 -8.21 -19.41
C VAL A 273 -4.12 -7.91 -19.23
N ASP A 274 -3.30 -8.90 -18.86
CA ASP A 274 -1.85 -8.73 -18.67
C ASP A 274 -1.13 -8.21 -19.91
N ASP A 275 -1.61 -8.58 -21.09
CA ASP A 275 -1.03 -8.22 -22.38
C ASP A 275 -1.56 -6.88 -22.93
N THR A 276 -2.47 -6.22 -22.19
CA THR A 276 -3.00 -4.91 -22.56
C THR A 276 -2.10 -3.76 -22.09
N PRO A 277 -2.18 -2.58 -22.76
CA PRO A 277 -1.46 -1.40 -22.29
C PRO A 277 -1.99 -0.84 -20.96
N TYR A 278 -3.12 -1.32 -20.50
CA TYR A 278 -3.78 -0.90 -19.27
C TYR A 278 -3.19 -1.55 -18.02
N ALA A 279 -2.66 -2.78 -18.13
CA ALA A 279 -2.09 -3.53 -17.01
C ALA A 279 -0.84 -2.87 -16.45
N TYR A 280 -0.91 -2.38 -15.21
CA TYR A 280 0.24 -1.74 -14.58
C TYR A 280 0.63 -2.37 -13.23
N TYR A 281 -0.17 -3.25 -12.67
CA TYR A 281 -0.03 -3.81 -11.32
C TYR A 281 1.30 -4.53 -11.05
N PHE A 282 1.93 -5.15 -12.03
CA PHE A 282 3.28 -5.74 -11.84
C PHE A 282 4.36 -4.66 -11.78
N ARG A 283 4.25 -3.62 -12.60
CA ARG A 283 5.16 -2.46 -12.53
C ARG A 283 4.94 -1.66 -11.26
N GLN A 284 3.67 -1.49 -10.83
CA GLN A 284 3.31 -0.93 -9.54
C GLN A 284 4.04 -1.64 -8.40
N ALA A 285 4.05 -2.98 -8.37
CA ALA A 285 4.76 -3.74 -7.35
C ALA A 285 6.28 -3.47 -7.35
N VAL A 286 6.89 -3.31 -8.52
CA VAL A 286 8.32 -2.95 -8.66
C VAL A 286 8.59 -1.51 -8.18
N ASN A 287 7.71 -0.57 -8.49
CA ASN A 287 7.79 0.82 -8.02
C ASN A 287 7.88 0.90 -6.49
N GLY A 288 7.28 -0.07 -5.79
CA GLY A 288 7.37 -0.18 -4.35
C GLY A 288 8.79 -0.25 -3.80
N MET A 289 9.75 -0.75 -4.56
CA MET A 289 11.16 -0.80 -4.14
C MET A 289 11.74 0.62 -4.03
N PHE A 290 11.56 1.46 -5.05
CA PHE A 290 12.07 2.84 -5.07
C PHE A 290 11.43 3.70 -3.98
N VAL A 291 10.12 3.54 -3.78
CA VAL A 291 9.39 4.23 -2.71
C VAL A 291 9.90 3.80 -1.33
N ARG A 292 10.19 2.51 -1.14
CA ARG A 292 10.74 2.00 0.12
C ARG A 292 12.17 2.48 0.38
N GLU A 293 12.98 2.63 -0.67
CA GLU A 293 14.29 3.30 -0.56
C GLU A 293 14.13 4.75 -0.03
N ALA A 294 13.17 5.51 -0.59
CA ALA A 294 12.87 6.86 -0.15
C ALA A 294 12.36 6.92 1.30
N LEU A 295 11.43 6.04 1.67
CA LEU A 295 10.89 5.96 3.03
C LEU A 295 11.96 5.60 4.06
N ILE A 296 12.88 4.70 3.74
CA ILE A 296 14.01 4.31 4.60
C ILE A 296 14.95 5.51 4.81
N CYS A 297 15.32 6.20 3.74
CA CYS A 297 16.18 7.40 3.83
C CYS A 297 15.51 8.49 4.66
N ARG A 298 14.22 8.78 4.43
CA ARG A 298 13.43 9.72 5.23
C ARG A 298 13.42 9.35 6.70
N ALA A 299 13.15 8.07 7.02
CA ALA A 299 13.07 7.59 8.40
C ALA A 299 14.40 7.74 9.15
N LEU A 300 15.52 7.59 8.46
CA LEU A 300 16.87 7.74 8.99
C LEU A 300 17.41 9.17 8.92
N GLY A 301 16.66 10.11 8.37
CA GLY A 301 17.10 11.49 8.19
C GLY A 301 18.25 11.64 7.19
N ILE A 302 18.34 10.74 6.20
CA ILE A 302 19.36 10.76 5.16
C ILE A 302 18.87 11.62 3.98
N GLU A 303 19.59 12.68 3.70
CA GLU A 303 19.34 13.54 2.55
C GLU A 303 19.80 12.86 1.26
N VAL A 304 18.90 12.76 0.29
CA VAL A 304 19.19 12.20 -1.04
C VAL A 304 19.41 13.36 -2.01
N LYS A 305 20.60 13.45 -2.56
CA LYS A 305 20.95 14.48 -3.56
C LYS A 305 21.01 13.85 -4.95
N ASP A 306 20.84 14.68 -5.98
CA ASP A 306 20.95 14.30 -7.40
C ASP A 306 22.29 13.64 -7.75
#